data_ee0d5fdb5bd6451472d7a51128eb4a46
#
_entry.id   ee0d5fdb5bd6451472d7a51128eb4a46
#
_cell.length_a   1.000
_cell.length_b   1.000
_cell.length_c   1.000
_cell.angle_alpha   90.00
_cell.angle_beta   90.00
_cell.angle_gamma   90.00
#
_symmetry.space_group_name_H-M   'P 1'
#
loop_
_entity.id
_entity.type
_entity.pdbx_description
1 polymer ?
#
loop_
_entity_poly.entity_id
_entity_poly.type
_entity_poly.pdbx_seq_one_letter_code
_entity_poly.pdbx_strand_id
1 'polypeptide(L)'
;MQNLPADHLINHPGILTGFTIVIIVMLLLDLGVFNKNSHVVSNKEAAIWSVVWISLAMGFSGVIYYLMGIEQFTQFQSAYWIEKALSVDNLFVFILVFGFFNVPKHLHHKVLFWGIIGALVFRAIFIFTGVELINMTYLPEMEVFGQLVRINAILSVFGFFLVYAGIKSW
;
A
#
# COMPACT_ATOMS: atom_id res chain seq x y z
N MET A 1 -21.68 -10.42 23.32
CA MET A 1 -21.47 -10.30 21.87
C MET A 1 -20.37 -11.26 21.50
N GLN A 2 -20.71 -12.32 20.78
CA GLN A 2 -19.73 -13.34 20.35
C GLN A 2 -18.77 -12.69 19.37
N ASN A 3 -17.48 -12.62 19.73
CA ASN A 3 -16.41 -12.26 18.82
C ASN A 3 -16.34 -13.37 17.76
N LEU A 4 -16.95 -13.15 16.63
CA LEU A 4 -16.71 -13.98 15.44
C LEU A 4 -15.21 -13.88 15.13
N PRO A 5 -14.49 -15.00 15.02
CA PRO A 5 -13.07 -14.96 14.71
C PRO A 5 -12.86 -14.22 13.38
N ALA A 6 -11.94 -13.27 13.38
CA ALA A 6 -11.64 -12.39 12.25
C ALA A 6 -11.38 -13.15 10.94
N ASP A 7 -10.87 -14.36 11.03
CA ASP A 7 -10.61 -15.26 9.91
C ASP A 7 -11.87 -15.61 9.09
N HIS A 8 -13.03 -15.66 9.73
CA HIS A 8 -14.30 -15.91 9.04
C HIS A 8 -14.81 -14.71 8.25
N LEU A 9 -14.48 -13.49 8.67
CA LEU A 9 -14.90 -12.27 7.97
C LEU A 9 -14.02 -11.98 6.77
N ILE A 10 -12.70 -12.20 6.89
CA ILE A 10 -11.74 -12.02 5.79
C ILE A 10 -11.97 -13.05 4.68
N ASN A 11 -12.30 -14.29 5.04
CA ASN A 11 -12.59 -15.36 4.10
C ASN A 11 -14.05 -15.39 3.62
N HIS A 12 -14.88 -14.43 4.02
CA HIS A 12 -16.25 -14.36 3.53
C HIS A 12 -16.23 -13.80 2.08
N PRO A 13 -16.58 -14.62 1.09
CA PRO A 13 -16.48 -14.21 -0.33
C PRO A 13 -17.26 -12.92 -0.63
N GLY A 14 -18.33 -12.64 0.11
CA GLY A 14 -19.13 -11.43 -0.04
C GLY A 14 -18.39 -10.14 0.37
N ILE A 15 -17.55 -10.18 1.41
CA ILE A 15 -16.79 -8.99 1.86
C ILE A 15 -15.67 -8.68 0.88
N LEU A 16 -14.93 -9.70 0.45
CA LEU A 16 -13.88 -9.56 -0.56
C LEU A 16 -14.46 -9.06 -1.89
N THR A 17 -15.58 -9.62 -2.33
CA THR A 17 -16.24 -9.22 -3.56
C THR A 17 -16.75 -7.78 -3.46
N GLY A 18 -17.41 -7.43 -2.36
CA GLY A 18 -17.89 -6.06 -2.12
C GLY A 18 -16.74 -5.04 -2.11
N PHE A 19 -15.65 -5.34 -1.41
CA PHE A 19 -14.45 -4.51 -1.40
C PHE A 19 -13.86 -4.34 -2.80
N THR A 20 -13.71 -5.44 -3.55
CA THR A 20 -13.18 -5.41 -4.92
C THR A 20 -14.06 -4.58 -5.84
N ILE A 21 -15.39 -4.70 -5.75
CA ILE A 21 -16.34 -3.89 -6.52
C ILE A 21 -16.18 -2.41 -6.20
N VAL A 22 -16.09 -2.05 -4.91
CA VAL A 22 -15.89 -0.65 -4.49
C VAL A 22 -14.59 -0.09 -5.08
N ILE A 23 -13.49 -0.82 -4.98
CA ILE A 23 -12.20 -0.41 -5.57
C ILE A 23 -12.30 -0.23 -7.07
N ILE A 24 -12.91 -1.17 -7.80
CA ILE A 24 -13.07 -1.08 -9.27
C ILE A 24 -13.94 0.12 -9.64
N VAL A 25 -15.07 0.33 -8.96
CA VAL A 25 -15.94 1.50 -9.21
C VAL A 25 -15.18 2.80 -8.97
N MET A 26 -14.41 2.86 -7.91
CA MET A 26 -13.61 4.04 -7.59
C MET A 26 -12.52 4.31 -8.63
N LEU A 27 -11.82 3.26 -9.07
CA LEU A 27 -10.83 3.38 -10.16
C LEU A 27 -11.49 3.85 -11.46
N LEU A 28 -12.67 3.33 -11.80
CA LEU A 28 -13.40 3.74 -13.00
C LEU A 28 -13.89 5.19 -12.91
N LEU A 29 -14.32 5.64 -11.73
CA LEU A 29 -14.68 7.04 -11.50
C LEU A 29 -13.46 7.95 -11.62
N ASP A 30 -12.33 7.56 -11.04
CA ASP A 30 -11.08 8.33 -11.11
C ASP A 30 -10.59 8.45 -12.57
N LEU A 31 -10.52 7.33 -13.28
CA LEU A 31 -10.13 7.31 -14.70
C LEU A 31 -11.17 7.99 -15.63
N GLY A 32 -12.45 7.85 -15.32
CA GLY A 32 -13.54 8.40 -16.14
C GLY A 32 -13.76 9.89 -15.96
N VAL A 33 -13.59 10.41 -14.76
CA VAL A 33 -13.77 11.84 -14.45
C VAL A 33 -12.59 12.66 -14.96
N PHE A 34 -11.36 12.14 -14.84
CA PHE A 34 -10.17 12.87 -15.26
C PHE A 34 -9.87 12.79 -16.77
N ASN A 35 -10.44 11.82 -17.49
CA ASN A 35 -10.12 11.61 -18.91
C ASN A 35 -11.01 12.38 -19.90
N LYS A 36 -12.04 13.09 -19.43
CA LYS A 36 -13.00 13.77 -20.31
C LYS A 36 -12.56 15.14 -20.83
N ASN A 37 -11.64 15.82 -20.14
CA ASN A 37 -11.05 17.08 -20.62
C ASN A 37 -9.61 17.18 -20.09
N SER A 38 -8.64 17.19 -20.96
CA SER A 38 -7.23 17.42 -20.64
C SER A 38 -7.02 18.90 -20.23
N HIS A 39 -7.44 19.25 -19.02
CA HIS A 39 -7.12 20.54 -18.43
C HIS A 39 -5.96 20.40 -17.42
N VAL A 40 -5.21 21.45 -17.24
CA VAL A 40 -4.16 21.49 -16.22
C VAL A 40 -4.83 21.52 -14.85
N VAL A 41 -4.70 20.42 -14.10
CA VAL A 41 -5.25 20.28 -12.74
C VAL A 41 -4.66 21.38 -11.85
N SER A 42 -5.52 22.18 -11.23
CA SER A 42 -5.07 23.21 -10.30
C SER A 42 -4.63 22.60 -8.95
N ASN A 43 -3.72 23.29 -8.24
CA ASN A 43 -3.30 22.85 -6.91
C ASN A 43 -4.45 22.72 -5.90
N LYS A 44 -5.48 23.56 -6.03
CA LYS A 44 -6.69 23.50 -5.21
C LYS A 44 -7.50 22.24 -5.49
N GLU A 45 -7.68 21.92 -6.75
CA GLU A 45 -8.39 20.72 -7.20
C GLU A 45 -7.67 19.44 -6.73
N ALA A 46 -6.34 19.37 -6.89
CA ALA A 46 -5.53 18.27 -6.39
C ALA A 46 -5.64 18.12 -4.87
N ALA A 47 -5.64 19.22 -4.11
CA ALA A 47 -5.80 19.20 -2.66
C ALA A 47 -7.20 18.70 -2.24
N ILE A 48 -8.27 19.16 -2.90
CA ILE A 48 -9.63 18.71 -2.61
C ILE A 48 -9.77 17.21 -2.85
N TRP A 49 -9.31 16.71 -4.00
CA TRP A 49 -9.35 15.29 -4.31
C TRP A 49 -8.51 14.46 -3.32
N SER A 50 -7.35 14.95 -2.92
CA SER A 50 -6.54 14.28 -1.89
C SER A 50 -7.28 14.16 -0.57
N VAL A 51 -7.97 15.22 -0.11
CA VAL A 51 -8.79 15.20 1.10
C VAL A 51 -9.95 14.22 0.96
N VAL A 52 -10.63 14.20 -0.17
CA VAL A 52 -11.74 13.27 -0.45
C VAL A 52 -11.26 11.82 -0.33
N TRP A 53 -10.14 11.47 -0.97
CA TRP A 53 -9.60 10.11 -0.95
C TRP A 53 -9.13 9.70 0.46
N ILE A 54 -8.47 10.60 1.19
CA ILE A 54 -8.07 10.34 2.57
C ILE A 54 -9.30 10.13 3.47
N SER A 55 -10.32 10.98 3.33
CA SER A 55 -11.55 10.87 4.12
C SER A 55 -12.28 9.56 3.86
N LEU A 56 -12.29 9.11 2.62
CA LEU A 56 -12.89 7.84 2.24
C LEU A 56 -12.12 6.66 2.86
N ALA A 57 -10.78 6.68 2.83
CA ALA A 57 -9.95 5.66 3.46
C ALA A 57 -10.15 5.63 4.98
N MET A 58 -10.29 6.81 5.62
CA MET A 58 -10.58 6.90 7.04
C MET A 58 -11.99 6.39 7.38
N GLY A 59 -12.98 6.69 6.54
CA GLY A 59 -14.33 6.13 6.66
C GLY A 59 -14.33 4.60 6.57
N PHE A 60 -13.60 4.04 5.60
CA PHE A 60 -13.43 2.59 5.46
C PHE A 60 -12.71 1.98 6.67
N SER A 61 -11.68 2.65 7.18
CA SER A 61 -11.00 2.27 8.42
C SER A 61 -11.96 2.19 9.62
N GLY A 62 -12.91 3.14 9.72
CA GLY A 62 -13.97 3.11 10.72
C GLY A 62 -14.89 1.90 10.60
N VAL A 63 -15.22 1.49 9.37
CA VAL A 63 -15.99 0.26 9.11
C VAL A 63 -15.20 -0.98 9.55
N ILE A 64 -13.89 -1.04 9.27
CA ILE A 64 -13.01 -2.12 9.75
C ILE A 64 -13.03 -2.18 11.28
N TYR A 65 -12.89 -1.04 11.95
CA TYR A 65 -12.96 -0.98 13.41
C TYR A 65 -14.26 -1.57 13.96
N TYR A 66 -15.39 -1.20 13.37
CA TYR A 66 -16.71 -1.64 13.82
C TYR A 66 -16.96 -3.12 13.56
N LEU A 67 -16.52 -3.64 12.41
CA LEU A 67 -16.79 -5.04 12.01
C LEU A 67 -15.73 -6.02 12.53
N MET A 68 -14.47 -5.62 12.58
CA MET A 68 -13.33 -6.52 12.78
C MET A 68 -12.54 -6.21 14.07
N GLY A 69 -12.74 -5.04 14.68
CA GLY A 69 -12.12 -4.66 15.93
C GLY A 69 -10.84 -3.86 15.80
N ILE A 70 -10.22 -3.60 16.98
CA ILE A 70 -9.08 -2.67 17.07
C ILE A 70 -7.81 -3.18 16.39
N GLU A 71 -7.58 -4.47 16.40
CA GLU A 71 -6.36 -5.08 15.85
C GLU A 71 -6.27 -4.86 14.34
N GLN A 72 -7.32 -5.21 13.60
CA GLN A 72 -7.41 -5.04 12.15
C GLN A 72 -7.43 -3.56 11.76
N PHE A 73 -8.08 -2.74 12.58
CA PHE A 73 -8.04 -1.28 12.41
C PHE A 73 -6.61 -0.75 12.49
N THR A 74 -5.83 -1.13 13.50
CA THR A 74 -4.45 -0.67 13.66
C THR A 74 -3.53 -1.19 12.55
N GLN A 75 -3.72 -2.42 12.11
CA GLN A 75 -3.01 -2.99 10.97
C GLN A 75 -3.31 -2.21 9.68
N PHE A 76 -4.59 -1.94 9.39
CA PHE A 76 -5.00 -1.14 8.24
C PHE A 76 -4.41 0.28 8.28
N GLN A 77 -4.50 0.96 9.42
CA GLN A 77 -3.97 2.30 9.60
C GLN A 77 -2.45 2.35 9.39
N SER A 78 -1.73 1.40 9.98
CA SER A 78 -0.27 1.32 9.81
C SER A 78 0.10 1.09 8.34
N ALA A 79 -0.54 0.14 7.67
CA ALA A 79 -0.32 -0.12 6.25
C ALA A 79 -0.64 1.11 5.38
N TYR A 80 -1.78 1.77 5.64
CA TYR A 80 -2.20 2.95 4.89
C TYR A 80 -1.20 4.11 5.00
N TRP A 81 -0.72 4.43 6.21
CA TRP A 81 0.20 5.54 6.40
C TRP A 81 1.60 5.23 5.86
N ILE A 82 2.09 3.99 5.99
CA ILE A 82 3.33 3.55 5.36
C ILE A 82 3.22 3.68 3.85
N GLU A 83 2.13 3.22 3.26
CA GLU A 83 1.86 3.32 1.83
C GLU A 83 1.83 4.78 1.34
N LYS A 84 1.18 5.66 2.10
CA LYS A 84 1.16 7.10 1.80
C LYS A 84 2.56 7.71 1.83
N ALA A 85 3.37 7.37 2.83
CA ALA A 85 4.74 7.85 2.94
C ALA A 85 5.60 7.40 1.74
N LEU A 86 5.53 6.11 1.38
CA LEU A 86 6.23 5.56 0.22
C LEU A 86 5.74 6.16 -1.11
N SER A 87 4.44 6.48 -1.21
CA SER A 87 3.88 7.12 -2.41
C SER A 87 4.44 8.52 -2.63
N VAL A 88 4.67 9.29 -1.55
CA VAL A 88 5.31 10.62 -1.63
C VAL A 88 6.76 10.49 -2.08
N ASP A 89 7.50 9.52 -1.54
CA ASP A 89 8.88 9.24 -1.94
C ASP A 89 8.97 8.87 -3.43
N ASN A 90 8.10 7.99 -3.90
CA ASN A 90 8.03 7.64 -5.31
C ASN A 90 7.76 8.85 -6.21
N LEU A 91 6.94 9.82 -5.76
CA LEU A 91 6.69 11.04 -6.51
C LEU A 91 7.96 11.88 -6.69
N PHE A 92 8.80 11.99 -5.65
CA PHE A 92 10.09 12.65 -5.76
C PHE A 92 11.00 11.98 -6.79
N VAL A 93 11.05 10.67 -6.82
CA VAL A 93 11.82 9.91 -7.83
C VAL A 93 11.32 10.25 -9.24
N PHE A 94 10.01 10.30 -9.48
CA PHE A 94 9.48 10.71 -10.78
C PHE A 94 9.89 12.13 -11.18
N ILE A 95 9.83 13.08 -10.23
CA ILE A 95 10.24 14.47 -10.50
C ILE A 95 11.72 14.54 -10.90
N LEU A 96 12.59 13.81 -10.16
CA LEU A 96 14.02 13.75 -10.46
C LEU A 96 14.30 13.11 -11.81
N VAL A 97 13.63 11.98 -12.11
CA VAL A 97 13.78 11.27 -13.40
C VAL A 97 13.33 12.16 -14.57
N PHE A 98 12.18 12.83 -14.44
CA PHE A 98 11.69 13.74 -15.48
C PHE A 98 12.64 14.92 -15.71
N GLY A 99 13.21 15.46 -14.63
CA GLY A 99 14.23 16.52 -14.73
C GLY A 99 15.52 16.04 -15.38
N PHE A 100 16.03 14.88 -14.94
CA PHE A 100 17.30 14.32 -15.44
C PHE A 100 17.22 13.94 -16.92
N PHE A 101 16.14 13.30 -17.37
CA PHE A 101 15.96 12.89 -18.77
C PHE A 101 15.31 13.95 -19.66
N ASN A 102 15.03 15.15 -19.13
CA ASN A 102 14.33 16.22 -19.85
C ASN A 102 13.07 15.74 -20.57
N VAL A 103 12.25 14.93 -19.86
CA VAL A 103 11.05 14.36 -20.44
C VAL A 103 10.07 15.47 -20.84
N PRO A 104 9.58 15.52 -22.10
CA PRO A 104 8.64 16.55 -22.55
C PRO A 104 7.35 16.52 -21.72
N LYS A 105 6.83 17.69 -21.33
CA LYS A 105 5.64 17.82 -20.45
C LYS A 105 4.41 17.05 -20.95
N HIS A 106 4.22 16.94 -22.26
CA HIS A 106 3.09 16.22 -22.86
C HIS A 106 3.18 14.69 -22.65
N LEU A 107 4.36 14.15 -22.32
CA LEU A 107 4.57 12.72 -22.05
C LEU A 107 4.50 12.41 -20.56
N HIS A 108 4.57 13.39 -19.65
CA HIS A 108 4.58 13.17 -18.21
C HIS A 108 3.40 12.31 -17.76
N HIS A 109 2.19 12.63 -18.21
CA HIS A 109 0.98 11.89 -17.87
C HIS A 109 1.06 10.42 -18.33
N LYS A 110 1.55 10.18 -19.53
CA LYS A 110 1.67 8.82 -20.10
C LYS A 110 2.70 7.99 -19.33
N VAL A 111 3.85 8.59 -19.00
CA VAL A 111 4.91 7.92 -18.24
C VAL A 111 4.46 7.64 -16.80
N LEU A 112 3.80 8.60 -16.14
CA LEU A 112 3.23 8.39 -14.80
C LEU A 112 2.18 7.28 -14.80
N PHE A 113 1.28 7.26 -15.77
CA PHE A 113 0.25 6.23 -15.87
C PHE A 113 0.86 4.82 -15.96
N TRP A 114 1.81 4.62 -16.88
CA TRP A 114 2.49 3.31 -17.02
C TRP A 114 3.36 2.99 -15.80
N GLY A 115 3.99 3.99 -15.19
CA GLY A 115 4.76 3.82 -13.96
C GLY A 115 3.89 3.38 -12.79
N ILE A 116 2.71 3.96 -12.62
CA ILE A 116 1.76 3.58 -11.55
C ILE A 116 1.23 2.17 -11.79
N ILE A 117 0.83 1.81 -13.01
CA ILE A 117 0.39 0.44 -13.34
C ILE A 117 1.52 -0.56 -13.09
N GLY A 118 2.73 -0.26 -13.55
CA GLY A 118 3.89 -1.12 -13.30
C GLY A 118 4.14 -1.31 -11.81
N ALA A 119 4.13 -0.24 -11.02
CA ALA A 119 4.30 -0.30 -9.57
C ALA A 119 3.22 -1.15 -8.90
N LEU A 120 1.97 -1.03 -9.33
CA LEU A 120 0.85 -1.81 -8.79
C LEU A 120 1.00 -3.31 -9.09
N VAL A 121 1.38 -3.66 -10.32
CA VAL A 121 1.62 -5.05 -10.74
C VAL A 121 2.80 -5.65 -9.95
N PHE A 122 3.94 -4.94 -9.90
CA PHE A 122 5.09 -5.41 -9.14
C PHE A 122 4.78 -5.55 -7.66
N ARG A 123 4.05 -4.60 -7.07
CA ARG A 123 3.62 -4.68 -5.67
C ARG A 123 2.77 -5.92 -5.42
N ALA A 124 1.79 -6.22 -6.26
CA ALA A 124 1.00 -7.44 -6.14
C ALA A 124 1.90 -8.69 -6.19
N ILE A 125 2.79 -8.79 -7.17
CA ILE A 125 3.72 -9.91 -7.30
C ILE A 125 4.59 -10.05 -6.03
N PHE A 126 5.20 -8.96 -5.56
CA PHE A 126 6.09 -8.99 -4.38
C PHE A 126 5.35 -9.29 -3.09
N ILE A 127 4.11 -8.85 -2.93
CA ILE A 127 3.31 -9.19 -1.74
C ILE A 127 3.01 -10.69 -1.75
N PHE A 128 2.46 -11.24 -2.83
CA PHE A 128 2.10 -12.66 -2.88
C PHE A 128 3.32 -13.57 -2.76
N THR A 129 4.38 -13.31 -3.53
CA THR A 129 5.61 -14.12 -3.46
C THR A 129 6.35 -13.90 -2.14
N GLY A 130 6.35 -12.68 -1.60
CA GLY A 130 7.01 -12.36 -0.34
C GLY A 130 6.35 -13.02 0.87
N VAL A 131 5.03 -13.03 0.93
CA VAL A 131 4.29 -13.71 2.01
C VAL A 131 4.58 -15.22 1.98
N GLU A 132 4.54 -15.84 0.80
CA GLU A 132 4.85 -17.26 0.65
C GLU A 132 6.29 -17.56 1.07
N LEU A 133 7.24 -16.76 0.63
CA LEU A 133 8.65 -16.89 0.96
C LEU A 133 8.92 -16.71 2.47
N ILE A 134 8.25 -15.75 3.11
CA ILE A 134 8.33 -15.55 4.55
C ILE A 134 7.80 -16.78 5.28
N ASN A 135 6.65 -17.33 4.86
CA ASN A 135 6.05 -18.51 5.48
C ASN A 135 6.96 -19.75 5.38
N MET A 136 7.69 -19.91 4.29
CA MET A 136 8.62 -21.03 4.09
C MET A 136 9.91 -20.90 4.89
N THR A 137 10.28 -19.72 5.36
CA THR A 137 11.60 -19.44 5.95
C THR A 137 11.57 -19.20 7.46
N TYR A 138 10.48 -19.56 8.12
CA TYR A 138 10.45 -19.59 9.58
C TYR A 138 11.34 -20.70 10.12
N LEU A 139 12.27 -20.31 10.99
CA LEU A 139 13.10 -21.26 11.75
C LEU A 139 12.28 -21.89 12.87
N PRO A 140 12.68 -23.08 13.35
CA PRO A 140 12.08 -23.69 14.54
C PRO A 140 12.07 -22.72 15.71
N GLU A 141 11.08 -22.84 16.58
CA GLU A 141 10.99 -22.04 17.80
C GLU A 141 12.24 -22.25 18.64
N MET A 142 12.92 -21.17 18.96
CA MET A 142 14.09 -21.15 19.84
C MET A 142 13.77 -20.37 21.10
N GLU A 143 14.19 -20.89 22.24
CA GLU A 143 14.05 -20.23 23.51
C GLU A 143 15.22 -19.22 23.68
N VAL A 144 14.88 -17.92 23.65
CA VAL A 144 15.83 -16.82 23.85
C VAL A 144 15.37 -15.99 25.04
N PHE A 145 16.21 -15.94 26.10
CA PHE A 145 15.89 -15.25 27.37
C PHE A 145 14.58 -15.68 28.03
N GLY A 146 14.23 -16.97 27.95
CA GLY A 146 12.99 -17.51 28.57
C GLY A 146 11.70 -17.20 27.77
N GLN A 147 11.82 -16.71 26.55
CA GLN A 147 10.71 -16.50 25.63
C GLN A 147 10.88 -17.33 24.37
N LEU A 148 9.81 -17.94 23.91
CA LEU A 148 9.79 -18.64 22.61
C LEU A 148 9.75 -17.60 21.50
N VAL A 149 10.86 -17.50 20.75
CA VAL A 149 11.02 -16.56 19.64
C VAL A 149 11.04 -17.35 18.32
N ARG A 150 10.19 -16.97 17.39
CA ARG A 150 10.21 -17.46 16.01
C ARG A 150 10.99 -16.48 15.14
N ILE A 151 12.18 -16.86 14.73
CA ILE A 151 13.02 -16.05 13.86
C ILE A 151 12.73 -16.45 12.40
N ASN A 152 12.57 -15.46 11.55
CA ASN A 152 12.49 -15.67 10.11
C ASN A 152 13.83 -15.31 9.47
N ALA A 153 14.42 -16.26 8.74
CA ALA A 153 15.75 -16.08 8.17
C ALA A 153 15.81 -14.93 7.15
N ILE A 154 14.80 -14.83 6.28
CA ILE A 154 14.75 -13.77 5.25
C ILE A 154 14.55 -12.40 5.87
N LEU A 155 13.62 -12.27 6.82
CA LEU A 155 13.38 -10.99 7.50
C LEU A 155 14.62 -10.54 8.28
N SER A 156 15.38 -11.47 8.86
CA SER A 156 16.63 -11.15 9.56
C SER A 156 17.69 -10.63 8.60
N VAL A 157 17.92 -11.32 7.46
CA VAL A 157 18.86 -10.86 6.43
C VAL A 157 18.46 -9.49 5.89
N PHE A 158 17.17 -9.29 5.62
CA PHE A 158 16.65 -8.00 5.13
C PHE A 158 16.82 -6.90 6.18
N GLY A 159 16.55 -7.19 7.46
CA GLY A 159 16.78 -6.25 8.56
C GLY A 159 18.24 -5.81 8.67
N PHE A 160 19.18 -6.74 8.59
CA PHE A 160 20.63 -6.43 8.55
C PHE A 160 21.01 -5.58 7.35
N PHE A 161 20.44 -5.87 6.17
CA PHE A 161 20.68 -5.08 4.97
C PHE A 161 20.16 -3.63 5.15
N LEU A 162 18.99 -3.44 5.73
CA LEU A 162 18.44 -2.11 6.00
C LEU A 162 19.31 -1.32 6.99
N VAL A 163 19.78 -1.96 8.06
CA VAL A 163 20.71 -1.32 9.01
C VAL A 163 22.01 -0.89 8.31
N TYR A 164 22.60 -1.77 7.51
CA TYR A 164 23.79 -1.46 6.73
C TYR A 164 23.56 -0.28 5.76
N ALA A 165 22.45 -0.32 5.01
CA ALA A 165 22.08 0.75 4.09
C ALA A 165 21.86 2.09 4.80
N GLY A 166 21.19 2.07 5.96
CA GLY A 166 20.98 3.25 6.79
C GLY A 166 22.28 3.87 7.29
N ILE A 167 23.21 3.06 7.79
CA ILE A 167 24.54 3.54 8.24
C ILE A 167 25.34 4.13 7.07
N LYS A 168 25.28 3.49 5.89
CA LYS A 168 26.02 3.96 4.71
C LYS A 168 25.45 5.23 4.10
N SER A 169 24.15 5.49 4.28
CA SER A 169 23.50 6.68 3.72
C SER A 169 23.65 7.92 4.60
N TRP A 170 24.16 7.76 5.83
CA TRP A 170 24.46 8.82 6.77
C TRP A 170 25.89 9.31 6.61
#